data_31025304f84e70eb934f29751d3c886a
#
_entry.id   31025304f84e70eb934f29751d3c886a
#
_cell.length_a   1.000
_cell.length_b   1.000
_cell.length_c   1.000
_cell.angle_alpha   90.00
_cell.angle_beta   90.00
_cell.angle_gamma   90.00
#
_symmetry.space_group_name_H-M   'P 1'
#
loop_
_entity.id
_entity.type
_entity.pdbx_description
1 polymer ?
#
loop_
_entity_poly.entity_id
_entity_poly.type
_entity_poly.pdbx_seq_one_letter_code
_entity_poly.pdbx_strand_id
1 'polypeptide(L)'
;MLSRDKYCVLIILHPSHYHATYFDSGSSTTKRYANIIAVLNQALHGYHKKGGVFESTVQPQLIDNKLRRFKHITEFSCLKEQSGSEMDAFYALRHINMIIRDGAQCGLPSALQTWVEYDRRKSDMDLRKDFQCIKTKLSEVIVGNVITAGGTFHCSRRGR
;
A
#
# COMPACT_ATOMS: atom_id res chain seq x y z
N MET A 1 -1.58 23.93 -18.39
CA MET A 1 -1.98 22.50 -18.39
C MET A 1 -1.41 21.86 -17.15
N LEU A 2 -2.23 21.68 -16.10
CA LEU A 2 -1.78 21.06 -14.83
C LEU A 2 -1.74 19.56 -15.06
N SER A 3 -0.56 19.00 -15.30
CA SER A 3 -0.35 17.54 -15.19
C SER A 3 -0.67 17.13 -13.76
N ARG A 4 -1.86 16.59 -13.55
CA ARG A 4 -2.19 15.89 -12.32
C ARG A 4 -1.62 14.48 -12.46
N ASP A 5 -0.37 14.31 -12.13
CA ASP A 5 0.21 12.98 -11.93
C ASP A 5 -0.47 12.35 -10.69
N LYS A 6 -1.69 11.87 -10.92
CA LYS A 6 -2.40 11.06 -9.95
C LYS A 6 -1.86 9.65 -10.06
N TYR A 7 -1.14 9.20 -9.09
CA TYR A 7 -0.73 7.81 -8.99
C TYR A 7 -0.98 7.28 -7.59
N CYS A 8 -1.18 5.99 -7.51
CA CYS A 8 -1.50 5.29 -6.30
C CYS A 8 -0.31 4.39 -5.88
N VAL A 9 0.12 4.52 -4.66
CA VAL A 9 1.17 3.69 -4.07
C VAL A 9 0.63 3.07 -2.79
N LEU A 10 0.77 1.76 -2.65
CA LEU A 10 0.46 1.08 -1.39
C LEU A 10 1.71 1.07 -0.49
N ILE A 11 1.57 1.56 0.72
CA ILE A 11 2.63 1.52 1.73
C ILE A 11 2.20 0.58 2.85
N ILE A 12 2.98 -0.46 3.08
CA ILE A 12 2.78 -1.40 4.16
C ILE A 12 3.72 -1.03 5.30
N LEU A 13 3.11 -0.70 6.45
CA LEU A 13 3.84 -0.34 7.66
C LEU A 13 3.86 -1.51 8.62
N HIS A 14 5.05 -1.83 9.10
CA HIS A 14 5.28 -2.81 10.15
C HIS A 14 6.04 -2.14 11.31
N PRO A 15 5.33 -1.40 12.18
CA PRO A 15 5.97 -0.56 13.21
C PRO A 15 6.84 -1.36 14.18
N SER A 16 6.39 -2.55 14.61
CA SER A 16 7.12 -3.43 15.52
C SER A 16 8.48 -3.87 14.98
N HIS A 17 8.64 -3.93 13.66
CA HIS A 17 9.88 -4.33 12.98
C HIS A 17 10.61 -3.16 12.32
N TYR A 18 10.12 -1.94 12.49
CA TYR A 18 10.69 -0.72 11.87
C TYR A 18 10.75 -0.77 10.33
N HIS A 19 9.82 -1.45 9.66
CA HIS A 19 9.80 -1.54 8.21
C HIS A 19 8.63 -0.76 7.58
N ALA A 20 8.93 -0.10 6.46
CA ALA A 20 7.95 0.51 5.56
C ALA A 20 8.25 0.06 4.13
N THR A 21 7.36 -0.75 3.55
CA THR A 21 7.53 -1.33 2.21
C THR A 21 6.59 -0.65 1.23
N TYR A 22 7.11 -0.19 0.10
CA TYR A 22 6.39 0.59 -0.90
C TYR A 22 6.10 -0.26 -2.14
N PHE A 23 4.83 -0.53 -2.37
CA PHE A 23 4.35 -1.16 -3.59
C PHE A 23 3.97 -0.06 -4.58
N ASP A 24 4.93 0.32 -5.41
CA ASP A 24 4.75 1.30 -6.46
C ASP A 24 4.76 0.59 -7.82
N SER A 25 3.62 0.49 -8.47
CA SER A 25 3.50 -0.10 -9.80
C SER A 25 4.06 0.81 -10.89
N GLY A 26 4.14 2.11 -10.63
CA GLY A 26 4.76 3.07 -11.54
C GLY A 26 6.30 3.09 -11.48
N SER A 27 6.92 4.05 -12.14
CA SER A 27 8.34 4.32 -12.02
C SER A 27 8.62 5.17 -10.78
N SER A 28 9.21 4.59 -9.74
CA SER A 28 9.55 5.34 -8.54
C SER A 28 10.98 5.89 -8.57
N THR A 29 11.14 7.09 -8.00
CA THR A 29 12.45 7.60 -7.61
C THR A 29 12.43 7.91 -6.12
N THR A 30 13.54 7.74 -5.42
CA THR A 30 13.63 7.97 -3.97
C THR A 30 13.18 9.37 -3.58
N LYS A 31 13.38 10.36 -4.44
CA LYS A 31 12.93 11.75 -4.24
C LYS A 31 11.40 11.90 -4.14
N ARG A 32 10.66 10.99 -4.77
CA ARG A 32 9.19 11.01 -4.80
C ARG A 32 8.58 10.80 -3.42
N TYR A 33 9.27 10.11 -2.53
CA TYR A 33 8.76 9.75 -1.20
C TYR A 33 9.31 10.61 -0.06
N ALA A 34 10.15 11.60 -0.31
CA ALA A 34 10.85 12.34 0.74
C ALA A 34 9.91 12.89 1.83
N ASN A 35 8.79 13.51 1.42
CA ASN A 35 7.83 14.08 2.36
C ASN A 35 7.10 13.00 3.17
N ILE A 36 6.67 11.92 2.53
CA ILE A 36 5.95 10.84 3.24
C ILE A 36 6.90 10.06 4.16
N ILE A 37 8.13 9.87 3.76
CA ILE A 37 9.19 9.28 4.60
C ILE A 37 9.37 10.11 5.88
N ALA A 38 9.44 11.43 5.77
CA ALA A 38 9.56 12.32 6.93
C ALA A 38 8.36 12.19 7.87
N VAL A 39 7.14 12.22 7.33
CA VAL A 39 5.89 12.07 8.10
C VAL A 39 5.82 10.72 8.80
N LEU A 40 6.14 9.63 8.09
CA LEU A 40 6.10 8.28 8.66
C LEU A 40 7.13 8.09 9.77
N ASN A 41 8.34 8.63 9.62
CA ASN A 41 9.36 8.59 10.68
C ASN A 41 8.93 9.39 11.91
N GLN A 42 8.29 10.54 11.72
CA GLN A 42 7.72 11.31 12.83
C GLN A 42 6.59 10.55 13.53
N ALA A 43 5.71 9.91 12.77
CA ALA A 43 4.64 9.07 13.31
C ALA A 43 5.19 7.89 14.12
N LEU A 44 6.22 7.21 13.64
CA LEU A 44 6.90 6.12 14.35
C LEU A 44 7.48 6.60 15.69
N HIS A 45 8.09 7.78 15.70
CA HIS A 45 8.60 8.38 16.94
C HIS A 45 7.47 8.67 17.93
N GLY A 46 6.34 9.21 17.45
CA GLY A 46 5.13 9.41 18.26
C GLY A 46 4.56 8.10 18.80
N TYR A 47 4.52 7.06 17.99
CA TYR A 47 4.09 5.71 18.39
C TYR A 47 4.97 5.17 19.51
N HIS A 48 6.28 5.30 19.38
CA HIS A 48 7.23 4.89 20.44
C HIS A 48 6.99 5.65 21.76
N LYS A 49 6.83 6.97 21.71
CA LYS A 49 6.57 7.81 22.90
C LYS A 49 5.28 7.43 23.64
N LYS A 50 4.30 6.88 22.92
CA LYS A 50 3.03 6.42 23.48
C LYS A 50 3.04 4.97 23.95
N GLY A 51 4.21 4.36 24.08
CA GLY A 51 4.35 2.97 24.53
C GLY A 51 4.07 1.92 23.46
N GLY A 52 4.28 2.26 22.18
CA GLY A 52 4.13 1.30 21.09
C GLY A 52 5.03 0.08 21.25
N VAL A 53 4.51 -1.10 20.88
CA VAL A 53 5.19 -2.37 20.99
C VAL A 53 6.16 -2.59 19.83
N PHE A 54 7.39 -2.98 20.15
CA PHE A 54 8.45 -3.28 19.19
C PHE A 54 9.01 -4.68 19.44
N GLU A 55 9.42 -5.34 18.37
CA GLU A 55 10.09 -6.62 18.45
C GLU A 55 11.48 -6.44 19.05
N SER A 56 11.78 -7.12 20.13
CA SER A 56 13.04 -6.96 20.88
C SER A 56 14.28 -7.38 20.10
N THR A 57 14.11 -8.25 19.11
CA THR A 57 15.19 -8.76 18.24
C THR A 57 15.58 -7.80 17.13
N VAL A 58 14.76 -6.77 16.88
CA VAL A 58 14.98 -5.83 15.77
C VAL A 58 15.59 -4.53 16.30
N GLN A 59 16.78 -4.21 15.82
CA GLN A 59 17.46 -2.95 16.15
C GLN A 59 16.84 -1.78 15.35
N PRO A 60 16.44 -0.69 16.02
CA PRO A 60 15.93 0.50 15.32
C PRO A 60 17.05 1.21 14.56
N GLN A 61 16.73 1.74 13.39
CA GLN A 61 17.58 2.75 12.77
C GLN A 61 17.34 4.10 13.45
N LEU A 62 18.41 4.81 13.79
CA LEU A 62 18.32 6.11 14.45
C LEU A 62 18.79 7.22 13.50
N ILE A 63 18.10 8.35 13.55
CA ILE A 63 18.57 9.61 12.95
C ILE A 63 19.25 10.39 14.09
N ASP A 64 20.51 10.76 13.89
CA ASP A 64 21.32 11.51 14.86
C ASP A 64 21.33 10.88 16.27
N ASN A 65 21.29 9.54 16.33
CA ASN A 65 21.21 8.74 17.56
C ASN A 65 20.02 9.05 18.48
N LYS A 66 18.98 9.77 17.99
CA LYS A 66 17.84 10.20 18.81
C LYS A 66 16.48 9.78 18.27
N LEU A 67 16.30 9.82 16.96
CA LEU A 67 15.00 9.57 16.34
C LEU A 67 14.97 8.18 15.71
N ARG A 68 14.03 7.34 16.13
CA ARG A 68 13.75 6.06 15.47
C ARG A 68 13.13 6.30 14.13
N ARG A 69 13.57 5.56 13.12
CA ARG A 69 13.04 5.64 11.77
C ARG A 69 12.69 4.27 11.22
N PHE A 70 11.79 4.25 10.26
CA PHE A 70 11.57 3.08 9.45
C PHE A 70 12.76 2.78 8.53
N LYS A 71 13.01 1.50 8.31
CA LYS A 71 13.76 1.05 7.13
C LYS A 71 12.81 1.12 5.95
N HIS A 72 12.96 2.14 5.10
CA HIS A 72 12.12 2.35 3.93
C HIS A 72 12.62 1.52 2.75
N ILE A 73 11.77 0.62 2.24
CA ILE A 73 12.04 -0.21 1.06
C ILE A 73 11.23 0.39 -0.09
N THR A 74 11.78 1.43 -0.73
CA THR A 74 11.12 2.20 -1.78
C THR A 74 11.21 1.55 -3.16
N GLU A 75 12.17 0.64 -3.35
CA GLU A 75 12.38 -0.12 -4.60
C GLU A 75 11.91 -1.56 -4.45
N PHE A 76 10.79 -1.75 -3.76
CA PHE A 76 10.23 -3.09 -3.61
C PHE A 76 9.76 -3.64 -4.95
N SER A 77 10.19 -4.85 -5.25
CA SER A 77 9.95 -5.49 -6.54
C SER A 77 8.52 -6.01 -6.63
N CYS A 78 7.59 -5.16 -7.04
CA CYS A 78 6.21 -5.53 -7.33
C CYS A 78 5.90 -5.51 -8.83
N LEU A 79 4.72 -6.01 -9.22
CA LEU A 79 4.26 -5.89 -10.60
C LEU A 79 4.20 -4.43 -11.02
N LYS A 80 4.71 -4.16 -12.21
CA LYS A 80 4.69 -2.83 -12.82
C LYS A 80 3.53 -2.72 -13.81
N GLU A 81 2.88 -1.57 -13.81
CA GLU A 81 1.89 -1.24 -14.82
C GLU A 81 2.55 -0.94 -16.16
N GLN A 82 1.80 -1.13 -17.23
CA GLN A 82 2.20 -0.64 -18.54
C GLN A 82 2.08 0.88 -18.57
N SER A 83 3.06 1.55 -19.15
CA SER A 83 3.08 3.01 -19.23
C SER A 83 1.78 3.56 -19.82
N GLY A 84 1.15 4.50 -19.12
CA GLY A 84 -0.10 5.15 -19.56
C GLY A 84 -1.37 4.34 -19.32
N SER A 85 -1.32 3.24 -18.55
CA SER A 85 -2.51 2.40 -18.27
C SER A 85 -3.46 2.98 -17.22
N GLU A 86 -3.01 3.92 -16.39
CA GLU A 86 -3.76 4.48 -15.24
C GLU A 86 -4.33 3.41 -14.29
N MET A 87 -3.68 2.26 -14.23
CA MET A 87 -4.12 1.08 -13.48
C MET A 87 -3.47 0.94 -12.09
N ASP A 88 -2.66 1.89 -11.65
CA ASP A 88 -1.90 1.86 -10.41
C ASP A 88 -2.78 1.63 -9.17
N ALA A 89 -3.98 2.23 -9.13
CA ALA A 89 -4.95 2.00 -8.06
C ALA A 89 -5.44 0.55 -8.02
N PHE A 90 -5.64 -0.08 -9.18
CA PHE A 90 -6.01 -1.50 -9.26
C PHE A 90 -4.87 -2.41 -8.81
N TYR A 91 -3.63 -2.08 -9.14
CA TYR A 91 -2.46 -2.79 -8.63
C TYR A 91 -2.38 -2.69 -7.10
N ALA A 92 -2.58 -1.50 -6.53
CA ALA A 92 -2.62 -1.30 -5.08
C ALA A 92 -3.72 -2.14 -4.41
N LEU A 93 -4.94 -2.11 -4.95
CA LEU A 93 -6.07 -2.90 -4.45
C LEU A 93 -5.81 -4.40 -4.56
N ARG A 94 -5.19 -4.83 -5.65
CA ARG A 94 -4.79 -6.23 -5.84
C ARG A 94 -3.82 -6.68 -4.75
N HIS A 95 -2.79 -5.89 -4.46
CA HIS A 95 -1.83 -6.18 -3.40
C HIS A 95 -2.52 -6.22 -2.03
N ILE A 96 -3.40 -5.26 -1.73
CA ILE A 96 -4.19 -5.26 -0.48
C ILE A 96 -5.02 -6.55 -0.36
N ASN A 97 -5.79 -6.91 -1.40
CA ASN A 97 -6.64 -8.10 -1.38
C ASN A 97 -5.84 -9.38 -1.13
N MET A 98 -4.65 -9.47 -1.70
CA MET A 98 -3.77 -10.62 -1.53
C MET A 98 -3.21 -10.66 -0.11
N ILE A 99 -2.72 -9.56 0.46
CA ILE A 99 -2.20 -9.49 1.83
C ILE A 99 -3.28 -9.89 2.84
N ILE A 100 -4.51 -9.41 2.65
CA ILE A 100 -5.64 -9.76 3.53
C ILE A 100 -5.98 -11.25 3.43
N ARG A 101 -5.96 -11.82 2.21
CA ARG A 101 -6.30 -13.22 1.98
C ARG A 101 -5.27 -14.18 2.57
N ASP A 102 -4.00 -13.86 2.45
CA ASP A 102 -2.90 -14.73 2.86
C ASP A 102 -2.50 -14.54 4.34
N GLY A 103 -3.20 -13.65 5.05
CA GLY A 103 -3.10 -13.45 6.50
C GLY A 103 -2.05 -12.43 6.94
N ALA A 104 -2.20 -11.99 8.18
CA ALA A 104 -1.44 -10.88 8.78
C ALA A 104 0.08 -11.12 8.95
N GLN A 105 0.57 -12.32 8.75
CA GLN A 105 2.01 -12.61 8.83
C GLN A 105 2.80 -12.14 7.61
N CYS A 106 2.12 -11.75 6.54
CA CYS A 106 2.73 -11.31 5.28
C CYS A 106 3.30 -9.88 5.32
N GLY A 107 3.26 -9.18 6.45
CA GLY A 107 3.79 -7.81 6.56
C GLY A 107 5.31 -7.70 6.51
N LEU A 108 6.04 -8.79 6.70
CA LEU A 108 7.50 -8.79 6.66
C LEU A 108 8.03 -8.81 5.22
N PRO A 109 9.08 -8.05 4.91
CA PRO A 109 9.63 -7.95 3.56
C PRO A 109 9.98 -9.29 2.91
N SER A 110 10.46 -10.26 3.69
CA SER A 110 10.78 -11.60 3.20
C SER A 110 9.56 -12.38 2.73
N ALA A 111 8.47 -12.35 3.49
CA ALA A 111 7.21 -12.99 3.12
C ALA A 111 6.59 -12.31 1.89
N LEU A 112 6.64 -10.97 1.84
CA LEU A 112 6.19 -10.19 0.70
C LEU A 112 7.00 -10.49 -0.56
N GLN A 113 8.30 -10.74 -0.44
CA GLN A 113 9.16 -11.04 -1.59
C GLN A 113 8.84 -12.42 -2.21
N THR A 114 8.69 -13.45 -1.39
CA THR A 114 8.27 -14.79 -1.86
C THR A 114 6.97 -14.69 -2.66
N TRP A 115 6.09 -13.85 -2.21
CA TRP A 115 4.79 -13.62 -2.78
C TRP A 115 4.84 -12.87 -4.12
N VAL A 116 5.69 -11.85 -4.23
CA VAL A 116 5.95 -11.15 -5.49
C VAL A 116 6.57 -12.09 -6.53
N GLU A 117 7.45 -13.00 -6.11
CA GLU A 117 8.03 -14.00 -7.00
C GLU A 117 6.97 -14.97 -7.54
N TYR A 118 6.03 -15.40 -6.69
CA TYR A 118 4.88 -16.18 -7.14
C TYR A 118 4.04 -15.39 -8.16
N ASP A 119 3.78 -14.12 -7.87
CA ASP A 119 2.98 -13.25 -8.72
C ASP A 119 3.59 -13.00 -10.09
N ARG A 120 4.91 -12.88 -10.17
CA ARG A 120 5.66 -12.74 -11.42
C ARG A 120 5.56 -13.97 -12.35
N ARG A 121 5.22 -15.12 -11.81
CA ARG A 121 5.06 -16.37 -12.58
C ARG A 121 3.67 -16.52 -13.18
N LYS A 122 2.73 -15.62 -12.83
CA LYS A 122 1.39 -15.66 -13.39
C LYS A 122 1.39 -15.26 -14.86
N SER A 123 0.56 -15.94 -15.63
CA SER A 123 0.31 -15.55 -17.02
C SER A 123 -0.49 -14.24 -17.08
N ASP A 124 -0.41 -13.53 -18.22
CA ASP A 124 -1.23 -12.34 -18.47
C ASP A 124 -2.72 -12.63 -18.34
N MET A 125 -3.14 -13.85 -18.70
CA MET A 125 -4.53 -14.26 -18.57
C MET A 125 -4.98 -14.37 -17.11
N ASP A 126 -4.12 -14.88 -16.23
CA ASP A 126 -4.42 -14.96 -14.79
C ASP A 126 -4.42 -13.59 -14.14
N LEU A 127 -3.52 -12.72 -14.55
CA LEU A 127 -3.52 -11.33 -14.11
C LEU A 127 -4.80 -10.60 -14.50
N ARG A 128 -5.27 -10.77 -15.75
CA ARG A 128 -6.55 -10.20 -16.21
C ARG A 128 -7.74 -10.73 -15.40
N LYS A 129 -7.77 -12.01 -15.05
CA LYS A 129 -8.81 -12.58 -14.17
C LYS A 129 -8.77 -11.95 -12.77
N ASP A 130 -7.57 -11.77 -12.19
CA ASP A 130 -7.42 -11.11 -10.89
C ASP A 130 -7.96 -9.68 -10.93
N PHE A 131 -7.61 -8.90 -11.96
CA PHE A 131 -8.13 -7.54 -12.13
C PHE A 131 -9.64 -7.50 -12.34
N GLN A 132 -10.19 -8.41 -13.11
CA GLN A 132 -11.64 -8.50 -13.29
C GLN A 132 -12.35 -8.81 -11.97
N CYS A 133 -11.82 -9.71 -11.17
CA CYS A 133 -12.36 -10.03 -9.85
C CYS A 133 -12.37 -8.79 -8.92
N ILE A 134 -11.26 -8.02 -8.89
CA ILE A 134 -11.16 -6.80 -8.10
C ILE A 134 -12.14 -5.74 -8.59
N LYS A 135 -12.25 -5.56 -9.90
CA LYS A 135 -13.19 -4.62 -10.52
C LYS A 135 -14.63 -4.96 -10.13
N THR A 136 -15.01 -6.23 -10.19
CA THR A 136 -16.36 -6.69 -9.79
C THR A 136 -16.61 -6.38 -8.32
N LYS A 137 -15.73 -6.79 -7.42
CA LYS A 137 -15.88 -6.52 -5.97
C LYS A 137 -15.94 -5.04 -5.65
N LEU A 138 -15.10 -4.21 -6.28
CA LEU A 138 -15.13 -2.76 -6.09
C LEU A 138 -16.45 -2.17 -6.58
N SER A 139 -16.96 -2.62 -7.71
CA SER A 139 -18.25 -2.19 -8.23
C SER A 139 -19.40 -2.55 -7.27
N GLU A 140 -19.40 -3.76 -6.71
CA GLU A 140 -20.38 -4.21 -5.72
C GLU A 140 -20.35 -3.33 -4.46
N VAL A 141 -19.14 -3.03 -3.94
CA VAL A 141 -18.97 -2.15 -2.78
C VAL A 141 -19.48 -0.73 -3.07
N ILE A 142 -19.13 -0.17 -4.23
CA ILE A 142 -19.57 1.18 -4.62
C ILE A 142 -21.10 1.21 -4.78
N VAL A 143 -21.66 0.27 -5.51
CA VAL A 143 -23.12 0.21 -5.71
C VAL A 143 -23.83 0.02 -4.37
N GLY A 144 -23.42 -0.95 -3.56
CA GLY A 144 -24.08 -1.29 -2.31
C GLY A 144 -23.97 -0.21 -1.23
N ASN A 145 -22.81 0.47 -1.12
CA ASN A 145 -22.54 1.37 0.01
C ASN A 145 -22.57 2.86 -0.32
N VAL A 146 -22.39 3.24 -1.58
CA VAL A 146 -22.31 4.64 -1.99
C VAL A 146 -23.49 5.07 -2.84
N ILE A 147 -23.90 4.23 -3.80
CA ILE A 147 -24.95 4.58 -4.77
C ILE A 147 -26.34 4.24 -4.20
N THR A 148 -26.50 3.06 -3.59
CA THR A 148 -27.77 2.62 -3.05
C THR A 148 -28.21 3.47 -1.86
N ALA A 149 -29.46 3.91 -1.83
CA ALA A 149 -30.00 4.82 -0.81
C ALA A 149 -29.85 4.33 0.64
N GLY A 150 -29.79 3.01 0.86
CA GLY A 150 -29.51 2.40 2.18
C GLY A 150 -28.03 2.16 2.48
N GLY A 151 -27.12 2.57 1.59
CA GLY A 151 -25.68 2.33 1.74
C GLY A 151 -25.06 3.17 2.84
N THR A 152 -24.05 2.61 3.53
CA THR A 152 -23.37 3.22 4.68
C THR A 152 -22.77 4.60 4.35
N PHE A 153 -22.33 4.80 3.12
CA PHE A 153 -21.70 6.04 2.66
C PHE A 153 -22.56 6.82 1.66
N HIS A 154 -23.83 6.43 1.53
CA HIS A 154 -24.74 7.13 0.65
C HIS A 154 -24.98 8.57 1.14
N CYS A 155 -24.63 9.52 0.30
CA CYS A 155 -24.92 10.95 0.53
C CYS A 155 -26.11 11.35 -0.32
N SER A 156 -27.29 11.41 0.26
CA SER A 156 -28.44 12.03 -0.42
C SER A 156 -28.12 13.52 -0.62
N ARG A 157 -28.05 13.99 -1.87
CA ARG A 157 -28.03 15.43 -2.14
C ARG A 157 -29.30 16.02 -1.50
N ARG A 158 -29.17 16.66 -0.34
CA ARG A 158 -30.23 17.56 0.15
C ARG A 158 -30.35 18.63 -0.92
N GLY A 159 -31.48 18.61 -1.61
CA GLY A 159 -31.80 19.62 -2.61
C GLY A 159 -31.61 21.01 -2.02
N ARG A 160 -30.92 21.86 -2.76
CA ARG A 160 -30.92 23.31 -2.55
C ARG A 160 -32.24 23.85 -3.06
#